data_daf9c126e2234459f4761d7bd6589868
#
_entry.id   daf9c126e2234459f4761d7bd6589868
#
_cell.length_a   1.000
_cell.length_b   1.000
_cell.length_c   1.000
_cell.angle_alpha   90.00
_cell.angle_beta   90.00
_cell.angle_gamma   90.00
#
_symmetry.space_group_name_H-M   'P 1'
#
loop_
_entity.id
_entity.type
_entity.pdbx_description
1 polymer ?
#
loop_
_entity_poly.entity_id
_entity_poly.type
_entity_poly.pdbx_seq_one_letter_code
_entity_poly.pdbx_strand_id
1 'polypeptide(L)'
;MRSCLPFALAASLMPLLPLPAPAAEVCRPSESTVAETRCVMAALQAMDQELEKALVWVASEARQVPSETFKRLWRDNLTGFYQTSAHPTEQASAFRAERRKVCAYAKSLSFQGTGYGIFTTRCELALTQTLLEQLRP
;
A
#
# COMPACT_ATOMS: atom_id res chain seq x y z
N MET A 1 -31.58 41.33 -32.70
CA MET A 1 -30.64 40.38 -33.28
C MET A 1 -29.79 39.82 -32.13
N ARG A 2 -30.07 38.62 -31.67
CA ARG A 2 -29.36 37.93 -30.55
C ARG A 2 -28.56 36.80 -31.17
N SER A 3 -27.24 36.98 -31.17
CA SER A 3 -26.30 35.93 -31.63
C SER A 3 -26.09 34.88 -30.53
N CYS A 4 -26.52 33.66 -30.77
CA CYS A 4 -26.19 32.51 -29.97
C CYS A 4 -24.84 31.95 -30.44
N LEU A 5 -23.81 31.97 -29.58
CA LEU A 5 -22.56 31.21 -29.78
C LEU A 5 -22.77 29.79 -29.25
N PRO A 6 -22.37 28.76 -29.99
CA PRO A 6 -22.39 27.39 -29.50
C PRO A 6 -21.15 27.13 -28.63
N PHE A 7 -21.39 26.73 -27.39
CA PHE A 7 -20.36 26.18 -26.51
C PHE A 7 -19.98 24.78 -27.00
N ALA A 8 -18.77 24.64 -27.51
CA ALA A 8 -18.18 23.36 -27.81
C ALA A 8 -17.68 22.70 -26.53
N LEU A 9 -18.39 21.67 -26.06
CA LEU A 9 -17.93 20.78 -24.98
C LEU A 9 -16.77 19.93 -25.55
N ALA A 10 -15.55 20.25 -25.19
CA ALA A 10 -14.39 19.39 -25.37
C ALA A 10 -14.44 18.27 -24.32
N ALA A 11 -14.87 17.09 -24.71
CA ALA A 11 -14.78 15.89 -23.89
C ALA A 11 -13.30 15.48 -23.79
N SER A 12 -12.64 15.79 -22.68
CA SER A 12 -11.31 15.30 -22.37
C SER A 12 -11.40 13.81 -22.08
N LEU A 13 -10.98 12.97 -23.02
CA LEU A 13 -10.70 11.55 -22.79
C LEU A 13 -9.47 11.44 -21.87
N MET A 14 -9.70 11.30 -20.56
CA MET A 14 -8.66 10.86 -19.65
C MET A 14 -8.32 9.40 -19.99
N PRO A 15 -7.02 9.06 -20.22
CA PRO A 15 -6.64 7.68 -20.38
C PRO A 15 -6.88 6.95 -19.04
N LEU A 16 -7.74 5.95 -19.07
CA LEU A 16 -7.89 4.98 -17.98
C LEU A 16 -6.55 4.25 -17.82
N LEU A 17 -5.76 4.63 -16.82
CA LEU A 17 -4.60 3.86 -16.40
C LEU A 17 -5.09 2.48 -15.93
N PRO A 18 -4.50 1.38 -16.41
CA PRO A 18 -4.90 0.04 -15.97
C PRO A 18 -4.70 -0.07 -14.46
N LEU A 19 -5.75 -0.46 -13.75
CA LEU A 19 -5.67 -0.82 -12.34
C LEU A 19 -4.65 -1.95 -12.20
N PRO A 20 -3.70 -1.88 -11.26
CA PRO A 20 -2.80 -2.99 -10.99
C PRO A 20 -3.63 -4.22 -10.61
N ALA A 21 -3.30 -5.37 -11.22
CA ALA A 21 -3.92 -6.64 -10.89
C ALA A 21 -3.82 -6.91 -9.39
N PRO A 22 -4.88 -7.46 -8.76
CA PRO A 22 -4.84 -7.80 -7.34
C PRO A 22 -3.65 -8.72 -7.05
N ALA A 23 -2.93 -8.47 -5.97
CA ALA A 23 -1.69 -9.18 -5.61
C ALA A 23 -1.86 -10.71 -5.53
N ALA A 24 -3.09 -11.18 -5.31
CA ALA A 24 -3.43 -12.61 -5.33
C ALA A 24 -3.28 -13.27 -6.71
N GLU A 25 -3.35 -12.49 -7.80
CA GLU A 25 -3.23 -13.00 -9.19
C GLU A 25 -1.79 -12.95 -9.72
N VAL A 26 -0.90 -12.21 -9.04
CA VAL A 26 0.47 -11.99 -9.52
C VAL A 26 1.29 -13.29 -9.57
N CYS A 27 1.04 -14.21 -8.62
CA CYS A 27 1.72 -15.51 -8.58
C CYS A 27 0.69 -16.63 -8.59
N ARG A 28 0.49 -17.24 -9.75
CA ARG A 28 -0.40 -18.41 -9.87
C ARG A 28 0.16 -19.60 -9.11
N PRO A 29 -0.70 -20.46 -8.54
CA PRO A 29 -0.25 -21.74 -8.02
C PRO A 29 0.57 -22.48 -9.08
N SER A 30 1.74 -22.95 -8.74
CA SER A 30 2.63 -23.69 -9.63
C SER A 30 2.81 -25.10 -9.12
N GLU A 31 3.27 -26.01 -9.99
CA GLU A 31 3.61 -27.38 -9.62
C GLU A 31 4.80 -27.42 -8.62
N SER A 32 5.57 -26.34 -8.54
CA SER A 32 6.70 -26.18 -7.62
C SER A 32 6.41 -25.14 -6.55
N THR A 33 6.30 -25.59 -5.29
CA THR A 33 6.17 -24.70 -4.13
C THR A 33 7.37 -23.76 -4.00
N VAL A 34 8.55 -24.14 -4.45
CA VAL A 34 9.74 -23.29 -4.45
C VAL A 34 9.59 -22.13 -5.43
N ALA A 35 9.10 -22.40 -6.64
CA ALA A 35 8.87 -21.36 -7.64
C ALA A 35 7.78 -20.39 -7.19
N GLU A 36 6.68 -20.90 -6.62
CA GLU A 36 5.61 -20.08 -6.09
C GLU A 36 6.09 -19.23 -4.91
N THR A 37 6.86 -19.80 -3.98
CA THR A 37 7.46 -19.05 -2.85
C THR A 37 8.31 -17.89 -3.33
N ARG A 38 9.21 -18.14 -4.30
CA ARG A 38 10.05 -17.07 -4.87
C ARG A 38 9.22 -15.96 -5.49
N CYS A 39 8.17 -16.31 -6.22
CA CYS A 39 7.29 -15.34 -6.85
C CYS A 39 6.58 -14.46 -5.80
N VAL A 40 5.94 -15.05 -4.80
CA VAL A 40 5.21 -14.28 -3.77
C VAL A 40 6.13 -13.42 -2.91
N MET A 41 7.34 -13.89 -2.63
CA MET A 41 8.34 -13.11 -1.89
C MET A 41 8.86 -11.92 -2.71
N ALA A 42 9.12 -12.11 -4.01
CA ALA A 42 9.52 -11.02 -4.89
C ALA A 42 8.41 -9.98 -5.04
N ALA A 43 7.16 -10.41 -5.17
CA ALA A 43 6.00 -9.54 -5.22
C ALA A 43 5.84 -8.73 -3.91
N LEU A 44 6.04 -9.37 -2.75
CA LEU A 44 5.98 -8.69 -1.46
C LEU A 44 7.08 -7.63 -1.33
N GLN A 45 8.30 -7.95 -1.74
CA GLN A 45 9.41 -7.00 -1.73
C GLN A 45 9.15 -5.78 -2.61
N ALA A 46 8.62 -6.00 -3.82
CA ALA A 46 8.25 -4.90 -4.71
C ALA A 46 7.15 -4.02 -4.11
N MET A 47 6.15 -4.63 -3.49
CA MET A 47 5.04 -3.92 -2.84
C MET A 47 5.50 -3.14 -1.60
N ASP A 48 6.48 -3.65 -0.86
CA ASP A 48 7.11 -2.94 0.26
C ASP A 48 7.86 -1.68 -0.19
N GLN A 49 8.50 -1.72 -1.35
CA GLN A 49 9.13 -0.54 -1.94
C GLN A 49 8.09 0.53 -2.33
N GLU A 50 6.97 0.10 -2.91
CA GLU A 50 5.87 1.03 -3.22
C GLU A 50 5.24 1.63 -1.96
N LEU A 51 5.12 0.85 -0.89
CA LEU A 51 4.64 1.34 0.40
C LEU A 51 5.57 2.41 0.97
N GLU A 52 6.88 2.21 0.94
CA GLU A 52 7.85 3.22 1.40
C GLU A 52 7.71 4.52 0.61
N LYS A 53 7.60 4.44 -0.72
CA LYS A 53 7.39 5.62 -1.58
C LYS A 53 6.09 6.34 -1.22
N ALA A 54 5.00 5.61 -1.03
CA ALA A 54 3.71 6.18 -0.68
C ALA A 54 3.74 6.89 0.69
N LEU A 55 4.40 6.32 1.69
CA LEU A 55 4.54 6.94 3.01
C LEU A 55 5.47 8.16 2.98
N VAL A 56 6.54 8.13 2.17
CA VAL A 56 7.40 9.30 1.91
C VAL A 56 6.59 10.43 1.27
N TRP A 57 5.72 10.10 0.31
CA TRP A 57 4.82 11.06 -0.30
C TRP A 57 3.89 11.70 0.75
N VAL A 58 3.21 10.93 1.60
CA VAL A 58 2.35 11.47 2.68
C VAL A 58 3.12 12.44 3.59
N ALA A 59 4.34 12.06 4.01
CA ALA A 59 5.17 12.93 4.84
C ALA A 59 5.63 14.19 4.09
N SER A 60 5.83 14.11 2.77
CA SER A 60 6.15 15.26 1.92
C SER A 60 4.98 16.23 1.82
N GLU A 61 3.78 15.72 1.55
CA GLU A 61 2.56 16.53 1.50
C GLU A 61 2.31 17.26 2.83
N ALA A 62 2.46 16.55 3.95
CA ALA A 62 2.29 17.16 5.26
C ALA A 62 3.28 18.30 5.52
N ARG A 63 4.53 18.17 5.04
CA ARG A 63 5.55 19.23 5.16
C ARG A 63 5.28 20.45 4.25
N GLN A 64 4.60 20.24 3.12
CA GLN A 64 4.29 21.29 2.16
C GLN A 64 3.10 22.16 2.59
N VAL A 65 2.28 21.69 3.54
CA VAL A 65 1.19 22.51 4.08
C VAL A 65 1.78 23.79 4.69
N PRO A 66 1.35 25.00 4.27
CA PRO A 66 1.97 26.26 4.70
C PRO A 66 1.76 26.60 6.17
N SER A 67 0.89 25.89 6.89
CA SER A 67 0.53 26.15 8.27
C SER A 67 1.49 25.47 9.26
N GLU A 68 2.24 26.26 10.00
CA GLU A 68 3.09 25.76 11.10
C GLU A 68 2.26 25.12 12.23
N THR A 69 1.05 25.60 12.47
CA THR A 69 0.11 24.98 13.40
C THR A 69 -0.26 23.57 12.95
N PHE A 70 -0.55 23.38 11.64
CA PHE A 70 -0.84 22.06 11.09
C PHE A 70 0.36 21.12 11.26
N LYS A 71 1.57 21.54 10.88
CA LYS A 71 2.78 20.71 10.97
C LYS A 71 3.06 20.23 12.39
N ARG A 72 2.84 21.13 13.37
CA ARG A 72 2.96 20.77 14.79
C ARG A 72 1.90 19.76 15.20
N LEU A 73 0.63 20.03 14.91
CA LEU A 73 -0.49 19.12 15.23
C LEU A 73 -0.32 17.76 14.57
N TRP A 74 0.11 17.73 13.31
CA TRP A 74 0.37 16.49 12.58
C TRP A 74 1.40 15.61 13.31
N ARG A 75 2.53 16.20 13.66
CA ARG A 75 3.60 15.49 14.41
C ARG A 75 3.12 15.08 15.80
N ASP A 76 2.52 16.00 16.54
CA ASP A 76 2.15 15.78 17.93
C ASP A 76 1.03 14.73 18.06
N ASN A 77 0.08 14.68 17.11
CA ASN A 77 -0.92 13.62 17.07
C ASN A 77 -0.29 12.27 16.78
N LEU A 78 0.62 12.18 15.80
CA LEU A 78 1.28 10.92 15.51
C LEU A 78 2.08 10.41 16.71
N THR A 79 2.93 11.25 17.27
CA THR A 79 3.86 10.82 18.33
C THR A 79 3.21 10.75 19.71
N GLY A 80 2.30 11.67 20.04
CA GLY A 80 1.68 11.75 21.36
C GLY A 80 0.41 10.90 21.46
N PHE A 81 -0.59 11.14 20.60
CA PHE A 81 -1.88 10.45 20.71
C PHE A 81 -1.83 9.03 20.16
N TYR A 82 -1.34 8.86 18.92
CA TYR A 82 -1.24 7.54 18.29
C TYR A 82 0.01 6.75 18.68
N GLN A 83 0.95 7.37 19.39
CA GLN A 83 2.20 6.75 19.84
C GLN A 83 2.97 6.06 18.71
N THR A 84 3.02 6.72 17.57
CA THR A 84 3.69 6.21 16.37
C THR A 84 4.69 7.22 15.82
N SER A 85 5.60 6.80 14.94
CA SER A 85 6.61 7.68 14.38
C SER A 85 6.04 8.62 13.31
N ALA A 86 6.57 9.82 13.22
CA ALA A 86 6.36 10.74 12.11
C ALA A 86 7.31 10.47 10.91
N HIS A 87 8.25 9.53 11.04
CA HIS A 87 9.20 9.16 10.00
C HIS A 87 8.65 8.05 9.10
N PRO A 88 8.56 8.26 7.77
CA PRO A 88 7.95 7.30 6.86
C PRO A 88 8.63 5.94 6.84
N THR A 89 9.95 5.89 6.94
CA THR A 89 10.72 4.63 6.98
C THR A 89 10.43 3.81 8.23
N GLU A 90 10.28 4.46 9.39
CA GLU A 90 9.92 3.80 10.64
C GLU A 90 8.47 3.29 10.58
N GLN A 91 7.55 4.05 9.97
CA GLN A 91 6.18 3.61 9.72
C GLN A 91 6.14 2.36 8.84
N ALA A 92 6.88 2.35 7.74
CA ALA A 92 6.97 1.18 6.86
C ALA A 92 7.52 -0.04 7.61
N SER A 93 8.55 0.15 8.42
CA SER A 93 9.16 -0.93 9.21
C SER A 93 8.20 -1.48 10.26
N ALA A 94 7.51 -0.61 11.00
CA ALA A 94 6.51 -1.00 12.00
C ALA A 94 5.35 -1.78 11.35
N PHE A 95 4.81 -1.29 10.23
CA PHE A 95 3.76 -1.98 9.51
C PHE A 95 4.21 -3.37 9.05
N ARG A 96 5.40 -3.51 8.46
CA ARG A 96 5.95 -4.81 8.03
C ARG A 96 6.04 -5.81 9.18
N ALA A 97 6.51 -5.34 10.34
CA ALA A 97 6.63 -6.19 11.52
C ALA A 97 5.26 -6.67 12.04
N GLU A 98 4.28 -5.77 12.15
CA GLU A 98 2.96 -6.12 12.68
C GLU A 98 2.13 -6.95 11.70
N ARG A 99 2.12 -6.61 10.39
CA ARG A 99 1.42 -7.43 9.38
C ARG A 99 1.93 -8.86 9.37
N ARG A 100 3.27 -9.08 9.50
CA ARG A 100 3.87 -10.41 9.54
C ARG A 100 3.34 -11.23 10.71
N LYS A 101 3.26 -10.64 11.90
CA LYS A 101 2.71 -11.30 13.10
C LYS A 101 1.23 -11.67 12.91
N VAL A 102 0.44 -10.71 12.43
CA VAL A 102 -1.00 -10.91 12.20
C VAL A 102 -1.24 -11.99 11.15
N CYS A 103 -0.49 -11.98 10.04
CA CYS A 103 -0.61 -12.99 9.00
C CYS A 103 -0.14 -14.38 9.45
N ALA A 104 0.91 -14.45 10.27
CA ALA A 104 1.32 -15.71 10.87
C ALA A 104 0.21 -16.29 11.75
N TYR A 105 -0.40 -15.47 12.61
CA TYR A 105 -1.53 -15.89 13.44
C TYR A 105 -2.75 -16.31 12.59
N ALA A 106 -3.14 -15.48 11.62
CA ALA A 106 -4.30 -15.75 10.77
C ALA A 106 -4.15 -17.04 9.93
N LYS A 107 -2.92 -17.43 9.61
CA LYS A 107 -2.61 -18.64 8.83
C LYS A 107 -2.04 -19.78 9.68
N SER A 108 -2.10 -19.66 11.01
CA SER A 108 -1.51 -20.64 11.94
C SER A 108 -2.05 -22.07 11.81
N LEU A 109 -3.29 -22.23 11.37
CA LEU A 109 -3.87 -23.55 11.11
C LEU A 109 -3.20 -24.32 9.97
N SER A 110 -2.41 -23.63 9.12
CA SER A 110 -1.64 -24.24 8.04
C SER A 110 -0.19 -24.58 8.39
N PHE A 111 0.25 -24.39 9.65
CA PHE A 111 1.64 -24.62 10.07
C PHE A 111 2.13 -26.05 9.88
N GLN A 112 1.24 -27.03 9.82
CA GLN A 112 1.61 -28.43 9.57
C GLN A 112 1.87 -28.73 8.08
N GLY A 113 1.55 -27.80 7.19
CA GLY A 113 1.71 -27.95 5.74
C GLY A 113 2.99 -27.28 5.22
N THR A 114 3.52 -27.83 4.14
CA THR A 114 4.72 -27.26 3.46
C THR A 114 4.48 -25.89 2.81
N GLY A 115 3.21 -25.54 2.57
CA GLY A 115 2.82 -24.28 1.90
C GLY A 115 2.55 -23.11 2.85
N TYR A 116 2.73 -23.27 4.16
CA TYR A 116 2.34 -22.23 5.10
C TYR A 116 3.02 -20.88 4.84
N GLY A 117 4.29 -20.90 4.43
CA GLY A 117 5.03 -19.68 4.06
C GLY A 117 4.40 -18.92 2.87
N ILE A 118 3.84 -19.66 1.91
CA ILE A 118 3.10 -19.07 0.78
C ILE A 118 1.82 -18.40 1.28
N PHE A 119 1.06 -19.07 2.15
CA PHE A 119 -0.19 -18.53 2.69
C PHE A 119 0.03 -17.29 3.55
N THR A 120 1.07 -17.27 4.40
CA THR A 120 1.41 -16.09 5.19
C THR A 120 1.87 -14.93 4.31
N THR A 121 2.72 -15.18 3.31
CA THR A 121 3.18 -14.12 2.38
C THR A 121 2.04 -13.56 1.53
N ARG A 122 1.11 -14.40 1.07
CA ARG A 122 -0.10 -13.91 0.37
C ARG A 122 -0.99 -13.05 1.25
N CYS A 123 -1.12 -13.39 2.54
CA CYS A 123 -1.81 -12.54 3.51
C CYS A 123 -1.10 -11.18 3.67
N GLU A 124 0.23 -11.17 3.77
CA GLU A 124 1.01 -9.93 3.86
C GLU A 124 0.85 -9.07 2.60
N LEU A 125 0.84 -9.67 1.41
CA LEU A 125 0.56 -8.99 0.14
C LEU A 125 -0.80 -8.31 0.16
N ALA A 126 -1.86 -9.04 0.56
CA ALA A 126 -3.22 -8.51 0.60
C ALA A 126 -3.35 -7.31 1.54
N LEU A 127 -2.77 -7.37 2.74
CA LEU A 127 -2.78 -6.26 3.69
C LEU A 127 -2.01 -5.04 3.16
N THR A 128 -0.86 -5.26 2.52
CA THR A 128 -0.06 -4.17 1.95
C THR A 128 -0.78 -3.51 0.78
N GLN A 129 -1.41 -4.30 -0.08
CA GLN A 129 -2.22 -3.78 -1.19
C GLN A 129 -3.36 -2.90 -0.68
N THR A 130 -4.12 -3.38 0.33
CA THR A 130 -5.21 -2.61 0.92
C THR A 130 -4.72 -1.28 1.50
N LEU A 131 -3.58 -1.27 2.19
CA LEU A 131 -3.00 -0.03 2.69
C LEU A 131 -2.57 0.92 1.57
N LEU A 132 -1.93 0.40 0.51
CA LEU A 132 -1.54 1.20 -0.65
C LEU A 132 -2.74 1.84 -1.35
N GLU A 133 -3.87 1.15 -1.41
CA GLU A 133 -5.12 1.70 -1.97
C GLU A 133 -5.63 2.90 -1.15
N GLN A 134 -5.44 2.90 0.17
CA GLN A 134 -5.79 4.02 1.04
C GLN A 134 -4.80 5.20 0.95
N LEU A 135 -3.56 4.95 0.51
CA LEU A 135 -2.52 5.97 0.39
C LEU A 135 -2.49 6.66 -0.98
N ARG A 136 -3.29 6.19 -1.93
CA ARG A 136 -3.39 6.83 -3.26
C ARG A 136 -4.14 8.15 -3.14
N PRO A 137 -3.63 9.22 -3.81
CA PRO A 137 -4.31 10.51 -3.86
C PRO A 137 -5.63 10.45 -4.63
#